data_f41827c3618a04571b82fa62f8b21a50
#
_entry.id   f41827c3618a04571b82fa62f8b21a50
#
_cell.length_a   1.000
_cell.length_b   1.000
_cell.length_c   1.000
_cell.angle_alpha   90.00
_cell.angle_beta   90.00
_cell.angle_gamma   90.00
#
_symmetry.space_group_name_H-M   'P 1'
#
loop_
_entity.id
_entity.type
_entity.pdbx_description
1 polymer ?
#
loop_
_entity_poly.entity_id
_entity_poly.type
_entity_poly.pdbx_seq_one_letter_code
_entity_poly.pdbx_strand_id
1 'polypeptide(L)'
;MPSPLDLDFIRGLYPSRCWDWAFFENAGGSFVPESVVNRVTQYMRETQVQPGAGYEAAAKAGERMATGQRLMAEMVGARVEEVLIGPSTTMNVYVLANAFAGVLKPGDEIIVTNLDHEANIGAWRRLADRGFAVREWSLNPETEALEIDTLKGLLSDKTRLVCCSHCSNVLGAINDIAAITRAVHDAGAMVCIDGVAYAPHRALDVKALDVDFYLLSLYKLYGPHVSLLYAKKEHLEGLPGQNHFFLDDQMPLKMNPGGPNHEFTAALVGVADYFEALATHHLDEPPNTFQGRIEAVFGLIADHEQALAMRFADFLASKPNVRWLGPKTGAAAERTPTFSFAVKGRPAAEIPALLEPAKIAIGQGHFYAPRLLDALGLPSTEGVVRASMVHYNTMEEVERLIEGLDQAI
;
A
#
# COMPACT_ATOMS: atom_id res chain seq x y z
N MET A 1 19.65 10.45 -17.16
CA MET A 1 20.20 11.42 -16.19
C MET A 1 20.71 10.64 -14.99
N PRO A 2 21.74 11.09 -14.25
CA PRO A 2 22.12 10.44 -12.99
C PRO A 2 20.91 10.48 -12.03
N SER A 3 20.84 9.49 -11.12
CA SER A 3 19.80 9.43 -10.10
C SER A 3 19.84 10.69 -9.22
N PRO A 4 18.69 11.28 -8.85
CA PRO A 4 18.63 12.34 -7.84
C PRO A 4 18.94 11.81 -6.43
N LEU A 5 19.02 10.47 -6.26
CA LEU A 5 19.28 9.78 -5.01
C LEU A 5 20.70 9.18 -4.99
N ASP A 6 21.38 9.32 -3.87
CA ASP A 6 22.61 8.61 -3.56
C ASP A 6 22.28 7.17 -3.13
N LEU A 7 22.34 6.24 -4.09
CA LEU A 7 21.95 4.85 -3.88
C LEU A 7 22.92 4.10 -2.96
N ASP A 8 24.20 4.47 -2.92
CA ASP A 8 25.18 3.86 -2.01
C ASP A 8 24.83 4.22 -0.57
N PHE A 9 24.50 5.50 -0.31
CA PHE A 9 24.01 5.94 0.99
C PHE A 9 22.73 5.20 1.38
N ILE A 10 21.73 5.16 0.50
CA ILE A 10 20.44 4.50 0.75
C ILE A 10 20.66 3.02 1.10
N ARG A 11 21.39 2.30 0.26
CA ARG A 11 21.65 0.86 0.44
C ARG A 11 22.47 0.57 1.70
N GLY A 12 23.31 1.51 2.12
CA GLY A 12 24.04 1.45 3.38
C GLY A 12 23.17 1.50 4.65
N LEU A 13 21.90 1.96 4.52
CA LEU A 13 20.92 1.98 5.62
C LEU A 13 20.18 0.64 5.82
N TYR A 14 20.44 -0.36 4.99
CA TYR A 14 19.81 -1.68 5.05
C TYR A 14 20.82 -2.78 5.40
N PRO A 15 20.37 -3.93 5.92
CA PRO A 15 21.22 -5.10 6.07
C PRO A 15 21.88 -5.48 4.74
N SER A 16 23.21 -5.73 4.77
CA SER A 16 23.99 -5.98 3.55
C SER A 16 23.49 -7.15 2.70
N ARG A 17 22.87 -8.15 3.33
CA ARG A 17 22.29 -9.32 2.64
C ARG A 17 21.09 -8.99 1.76
N CYS A 18 20.46 -7.83 1.91
CA CYS A 18 19.41 -7.36 1.01
C CYS A 18 19.89 -7.28 -0.45
N TRP A 19 21.20 -7.12 -0.65
CA TRP A 19 21.81 -6.93 -1.96
C TRP A 19 22.44 -8.20 -2.57
N ASP A 20 22.20 -9.35 -1.95
CA ASP A 20 22.63 -10.65 -2.51
C ASP A 20 21.87 -11.00 -3.81
N TRP A 21 20.72 -10.37 -4.03
CA TRP A 21 19.83 -10.51 -5.18
C TRP A 21 19.42 -9.17 -5.77
N ALA A 22 19.23 -9.11 -7.09
CA ALA A 22 18.45 -8.03 -7.71
C ALA A 22 16.97 -8.30 -7.43
N PHE A 23 16.37 -7.55 -6.50
CA PHE A 23 15.05 -7.82 -5.96
C PHE A 23 13.98 -6.96 -6.64
N PHE A 24 13.09 -7.61 -7.39
CA PHE A 24 12.00 -6.98 -8.14
C PHE A 24 10.61 -7.47 -7.69
N GLU A 25 10.49 -7.90 -6.44
CA GLU A 25 9.20 -8.32 -5.86
C GLU A 25 8.70 -7.37 -4.76
N ASN A 26 9.08 -6.09 -4.84
CA ASN A 26 8.78 -5.07 -3.84
C ASN A 26 7.27 -4.82 -3.63
N ALA A 27 6.44 -5.01 -4.65
CA ALA A 27 4.98 -4.94 -4.50
C ALA A 27 4.40 -6.07 -3.61
N GLY A 28 5.19 -7.11 -3.31
CA GLY A 28 4.90 -8.15 -2.32
C GLY A 28 5.30 -7.74 -0.90
N GLY A 29 6.36 -6.95 -0.76
CA GLY A 29 6.92 -6.44 0.49
C GLY A 29 8.31 -5.84 0.24
N SER A 30 8.63 -4.72 0.88
CA SER A 30 9.95 -4.06 0.77
C SER A 30 10.94 -4.61 1.79
N PHE A 31 12.23 -4.37 1.56
CA PHE A 31 13.23 -4.55 2.61
C PHE A 31 13.01 -3.59 3.77
N VAL A 32 13.50 -3.99 4.95
CA VAL A 32 13.37 -3.23 6.19
C VAL A 32 14.72 -2.61 6.55
N PRO A 33 14.83 -1.27 6.75
CA PRO A 33 16.09 -0.62 7.11
C PRO A 33 16.54 -0.98 8.54
N GLU A 34 17.83 -0.88 8.78
CA GLU A 34 18.47 -1.15 10.08
C GLU A 34 17.85 -0.31 11.21
N SER A 35 17.40 0.91 10.94
CA SER A 35 16.71 1.75 11.91
C SER A 35 15.49 1.05 12.52
N VAL A 36 14.67 0.38 11.69
CA VAL A 36 13.48 -0.36 12.14
C VAL A 36 13.87 -1.63 12.90
N VAL A 37 14.84 -2.41 12.36
CA VAL A 37 15.35 -3.64 13.01
C VAL A 37 15.87 -3.32 14.41
N ASN A 38 16.64 -2.24 14.53
CA ASN A 38 17.20 -1.80 15.81
C ASN A 38 16.11 -1.37 16.80
N ARG A 39 15.03 -0.69 16.35
CA ARG A 39 13.90 -0.29 17.22
C ARG A 39 13.13 -1.50 17.73
N VAL A 40 12.86 -2.52 16.90
CA VAL A 40 12.25 -3.79 17.35
C VAL A 40 13.13 -4.44 18.43
N THR A 41 14.43 -4.60 18.13
CA THR A 41 15.39 -5.22 19.04
C THR A 41 15.49 -4.46 20.37
N GLN A 42 15.54 -3.14 20.31
CA GLN A 42 15.60 -2.27 21.48
C GLN A 42 14.36 -2.42 22.35
N TYR A 43 13.15 -2.41 21.73
CA TYR A 43 11.90 -2.57 22.47
C TYR A 43 11.87 -3.90 23.21
N MET A 44 12.20 -4.99 22.52
CA MET A 44 12.18 -6.36 23.10
C MET A 44 13.22 -6.54 24.23
N ARG A 45 14.34 -5.85 24.18
CA ARG A 45 15.38 -5.94 25.22
C ARG A 45 15.13 -5.06 26.43
N GLU A 46 14.51 -3.91 26.25
CA GLU A 46 14.43 -2.87 27.29
C GLU A 46 13.03 -2.68 27.87
N THR A 47 11.99 -2.87 27.09
CA THR A 47 10.62 -2.47 27.43
C THR A 47 9.54 -3.50 27.05
N GLN A 48 9.88 -4.78 26.98
CA GLN A 48 8.88 -5.82 26.71
C GLN A 48 8.00 -6.10 27.93
N VAL A 49 7.13 -5.14 28.24
CA VAL A 49 6.19 -5.17 29.37
C VAL A 49 4.87 -4.58 28.91
N GLN A 50 3.80 -4.78 29.71
CA GLN A 50 2.51 -4.13 29.42
C GLN A 50 2.64 -2.60 29.57
N PRO A 51 2.33 -1.80 28.53
CA PRO A 51 2.30 -0.35 28.64
C PRO A 51 1.17 0.09 29.57
N GLY A 52 1.32 1.29 30.19
CA GLY A 52 0.30 1.89 31.04
C GLY A 52 0.30 1.45 32.51
N ALA A 53 1.17 0.54 32.92
CA ALA A 53 1.37 0.23 34.34
C ALA A 53 2.19 1.32 35.04
N GLY A 54 2.11 1.40 36.39
CA GLY A 54 2.68 2.49 37.19
C GLY A 54 4.19 2.41 37.46
N TYR A 55 5.00 1.87 36.55
CA TYR A 55 6.45 1.79 36.70
C TYR A 55 7.18 2.22 35.42
N GLU A 56 8.47 2.59 35.57
CA GLU A 56 9.27 3.26 34.52
C GLU A 56 9.28 2.53 33.17
N ALA A 57 9.54 1.22 33.17
CA ALA A 57 9.63 0.47 31.92
C ALA A 57 8.28 0.44 31.17
N ALA A 58 7.14 0.40 31.90
CA ALA A 58 5.82 0.44 31.30
C ALA A 58 5.49 1.82 30.70
N ALA A 59 5.88 2.89 31.40
CA ALA A 59 5.76 4.26 30.87
C ALA A 59 6.57 4.44 29.59
N LYS A 60 7.83 3.98 29.58
CA LYS A 60 8.72 4.02 28.41
C LYS A 60 8.20 3.17 27.24
N ALA A 61 7.59 2.01 27.52
CA ALA A 61 6.95 1.18 26.51
C ALA A 61 5.81 1.94 25.82
N GLY A 62 4.92 2.55 26.61
CA GLY A 62 3.80 3.35 26.12
C GLY A 62 4.26 4.57 25.31
N GLU A 63 5.27 5.30 25.77
CA GLU A 63 5.85 6.45 25.07
C GLU A 63 6.41 6.06 23.69
N ARG A 64 7.14 4.94 23.58
CA ARG A 64 7.70 4.45 22.32
C ARG A 64 6.60 4.12 21.32
N MET A 65 5.53 3.45 21.77
CA MET A 65 4.38 3.12 20.93
C MET A 65 3.63 4.38 20.49
N ALA A 66 3.35 5.30 21.41
CA ALA A 66 2.66 6.56 21.12
C ALA A 66 3.47 7.41 20.12
N THR A 67 4.80 7.44 20.25
CA THR A 67 5.68 8.13 19.30
C THR A 67 5.60 7.51 17.91
N GLY A 68 5.65 6.17 17.79
CA GLY A 68 5.53 5.49 16.51
C GLY A 68 4.19 5.77 15.82
N GLN A 69 3.07 5.68 16.56
CA GLN A 69 1.75 5.98 16.03
C GLN A 69 1.62 7.45 15.58
N ARG A 70 2.11 8.40 16.40
CA ARG A 70 2.09 9.83 16.07
C ARG A 70 2.87 10.15 14.81
N LEU A 71 4.09 9.61 14.66
CA LEU A 71 4.91 9.84 13.46
C LEU A 71 4.25 9.26 12.20
N MET A 72 3.58 8.11 12.30
CA MET A 72 2.85 7.55 11.17
C MET A 72 1.60 8.37 10.83
N ALA A 73 0.92 8.94 11.81
CA ALA A 73 -0.18 9.87 11.57
C ALA A 73 0.32 11.14 10.84
N GLU A 74 1.40 11.75 11.32
CA GLU A 74 2.03 12.91 10.66
C GLU A 74 2.50 12.59 9.23
N MET A 75 3.03 11.39 8.98
CA MET A 75 3.48 10.96 7.66
C MET A 75 2.37 10.95 6.61
N VAL A 76 1.13 10.67 7.01
CA VAL A 76 -0.02 10.63 6.10
C VAL A 76 -0.92 11.88 6.17
N GLY A 77 -0.50 12.92 6.90
CA GLY A 77 -1.28 14.17 7.06
C GLY A 77 -2.49 14.04 7.99
N ALA A 78 -2.50 13.06 8.90
CA ALA A 78 -3.60 12.79 9.83
C ALA A 78 -3.29 13.25 11.25
N ARG A 79 -4.34 13.33 12.10
CA ARG A 79 -4.21 13.45 13.54
C ARG A 79 -4.06 12.06 14.18
N VAL A 80 -3.39 11.98 15.33
CA VAL A 80 -3.11 10.70 15.99
C VAL A 80 -4.37 9.91 16.37
N GLU A 81 -5.45 10.61 16.74
CA GLU A 81 -6.74 9.99 17.05
C GLU A 81 -7.52 9.45 15.84
N GLU A 82 -7.07 9.76 14.62
CA GLU A 82 -7.65 9.28 13.37
C GLU A 82 -6.91 8.06 12.80
N VAL A 83 -5.84 7.61 13.48
CA VAL A 83 -4.99 6.54 13.01
C VAL A 83 -4.94 5.40 14.01
N LEU A 84 -5.11 4.19 13.52
CA LEU A 84 -4.84 2.99 14.31
C LEU A 84 -3.83 2.08 13.60
N ILE A 85 -3.02 1.38 14.39
CA ILE A 85 -2.07 0.38 13.92
C ILE A 85 -2.65 -1.00 14.22
N GLY A 86 -3.12 -1.67 13.17
CA GLY A 86 -3.67 -3.03 13.24
C GLY A 86 -2.73 -4.08 12.67
N PRO A 87 -3.06 -5.37 12.79
CA PRO A 87 -2.17 -6.47 12.46
C PRO A 87 -1.94 -6.64 10.96
N SER A 88 -2.89 -6.24 10.11
CA SER A 88 -2.78 -6.25 8.65
C SER A 88 -3.91 -5.45 8.01
N THR A 89 -3.71 -5.00 6.76
CA THR A 89 -4.76 -4.34 5.97
C THR A 89 -6.01 -5.22 5.88
N THR A 90 -5.87 -6.50 5.60
CA THR A 90 -6.99 -7.45 5.56
C THR A 90 -7.80 -7.42 6.86
N MET A 91 -7.14 -7.51 8.01
CA MET A 91 -7.84 -7.50 9.32
C MET A 91 -8.49 -6.15 9.59
N ASN A 92 -7.84 -5.04 9.26
CA ASN A 92 -8.42 -3.71 9.40
C ASN A 92 -9.71 -3.57 8.56
N VAL A 93 -9.72 -4.10 7.32
CA VAL A 93 -10.92 -4.12 6.47
C VAL A 93 -12.01 -5.01 7.05
N TYR A 94 -11.68 -6.19 7.60
CA TYR A 94 -12.67 -7.05 8.27
C TYR A 94 -13.29 -6.37 9.49
N VAL A 95 -12.50 -5.66 10.29
CA VAL A 95 -12.98 -4.89 11.45
C VAL A 95 -13.92 -3.78 10.99
N LEU A 96 -13.54 -3.01 9.96
CA LEU A 96 -14.41 -1.98 9.37
C LEU A 96 -15.70 -2.57 8.82
N ALA A 97 -15.63 -3.63 8.01
CA ALA A 97 -16.80 -4.26 7.41
C ALA A 97 -17.78 -4.78 8.47
N ASN A 98 -17.26 -5.33 9.57
CA ASN A 98 -18.11 -5.77 10.68
C ASN A 98 -18.76 -4.58 11.42
N ALA A 99 -18.01 -3.48 11.63
CA ALA A 99 -18.56 -2.25 12.22
C ALA A 99 -19.66 -1.64 11.32
N PHE A 100 -19.40 -1.54 10.01
CA PHE A 100 -20.38 -1.07 9.03
C PHE A 100 -21.66 -1.91 9.01
N ALA A 101 -21.56 -3.23 9.10
CA ALA A 101 -22.71 -4.11 9.18
C ALA A 101 -23.61 -3.85 10.41
N GLY A 102 -23.10 -3.17 11.44
CA GLY A 102 -23.88 -2.73 12.60
C GLY A 102 -24.67 -1.44 12.39
N VAL A 103 -24.36 -0.66 11.34
CA VAL A 103 -25.02 0.63 11.05
C VAL A 103 -25.76 0.65 9.71
N LEU A 104 -25.43 -0.23 8.78
CA LEU A 104 -26.11 -0.36 7.50
C LEU A 104 -27.56 -0.82 7.69
N LYS A 105 -28.44 -0.31 6.83
CA LYS A 105 -29.87 -0.62 6.81
C LYS A 105 -30.20 -1.53 5.60
N PRO A 106 -31.32 -2.29 5.64
CA PRO A 106 -31.80 -3.02 4.47
C PRO A 106 -31.94 -2.10 3.28
N GLY A 107 -31.31 -2.48 2.16
CA GLY A 107 -31.31 -1.71 0.92
C GLY A 107 -30.14 -0.75 0.76
N ASP A 108 -29.33 -0.53 1.78
CA ASP A 108 -28.06 0.20 1.63
C ASP A 108 -27.08 -0.59 0.74
N GLU A 109 -26.29 0.14 -0.05
CA GLU A 109 -25.40 -0.41 -1.07
C GLU A 109 -23.94 -0.08 -0.75
N ILE A 110 -23.07 -1.08 -0.96
CA ILE A 110 -21.60 -0.93 -0.97
C ILE A 110 -21.13 -1.18 -2.39
N ILE A 111 -20.25 -0.33 -2.90
CA ILE A 111 -19.61 -0.52 -4.20
C ILE A 111 -18.17 -0.95 -3.97
N VAL A 112 -17.76 -2.05 -4.62
CA VAL A 112 -16.41 -2.59 -4.65
C VAL A 112 -15.95 -2.77 -6.09
N THR A 113 -14.65 -2.91 -6.33
CA THR A 113 -14.16 -3.12 -7.70
C THR A 113 -13.82 -4.58 -7.98
N ASN A 114 -13.57 -4.92 -9.25
CA ASN A 114 -12.92 -6.17 -9.65
C ASN A 114 -11.42 -5.99 -9.95
N LEU A 115 -10.92 -4.75 -9.80
CA LEU A 115 -9.50 -4.43 -9.97
C LEU A 115 -8.66 -4.73 -8.73
N ASP A 116 -9.28 -4.66 -7.54
CA ASP A 116 -8.58 -4.58 -6.27
C ASP A 116 -8.02 -5.91 -5.78
N HIS A 117 -7.02 -5.80 -4.92
CA HIS A 117 -6.56 -6.89 -4.06
C HIS A 117 -7.69 -7.37 -3.14
N GLU A 118 -7.83 -8.70 -2.93
CA GLU A 118 -8.89 -9.29 -2.08
C GLU A 118 -8.87 -8.78 -0.63
N ALA A 119 -7.75 -8.28 -0.13
CA ALA A 119 -7.67 -7.67 1.20
C ALA A 119 -8.60 -6.46 1.33
N ASN A 120 -8.76 -5.66 0.26
CA ASN A 120 -9.62 -4.48 0.27
C ASN A 120 -11.10 -4.81 0.03
N ILE A 121 -11.41 -5.83 -0.77
CA ILE A 121 -12.79 -6.07 -1.24
C ILE A 121 -13.44 -7.33 -0.65
N GLY A 122 -12.65 -8.30 -0.20
CA GLY A 122 -13.16 -9.60 0.22
C GLY A 122 -14.12 -9.52 1.41
N ALA A 123 -13.79 -8.72 2.43
CA ALA A 123 -14.66 -8.56 3.60
C ALA A 123 -15.99 -7.87 3.26
N TRP A 124 -15.95 -6.84 2.40
CA TRP A 124 -17.15 -6.14 1.93
C TRP A 124 -18.04 -7.06 1.10
N ARG A 125 -17.48 -7.87 0.19
CA ARG A 125 -18.25 -8.82 -0.61
C ARG A 125 -18.97 -9.85 0.24
N ARG A 126 -18.41 -10.27 1.38
CA ARG A 126 -19.05 -11.18 2.34
C ARG A 126 -20.28 -10.57 3.04
N LEU A 127 -20.46 -9.26 3.00
CA LEU A 127 -21.67 -8.63 3.53
C LEU A 127 -22.91 -8.98 2.69
N ALA A 128 -22.75 -9.42 1.44
CA ALA A 128 -23.84 -9.97 0.64
C ALA A 128 -24.47 -11.21 1.31
N ASP A 129 -23.69 -12.08 1.95
CA ASP A 129 -24.16 -13.25 2.69
C ASP A 129 -25.00 -12.86 3.93
N ARG A 130 -24.87 -11.59 4.38
CA ARG A 130 -25.63 -11.00 5.49
C ARG A 130 -26.83 -10.18 5.01
N GLY A 131 -27.14 -10.18 3.70
CA GLY A 131 -28.28 -9.53 3.09
C GLY A 131 -28.06 -8.06 2.69
N PHE A 132 -26.82 -7.55 2.70
CA PHE A 132 -26.51 -6.21 2.19
C PHE A 132 -26.27 -6.23 0.68
N ALA A 133 -26.60 -5.14 -0.01
CA ALA A 133 -26.35 -5.03 -1.43
C ALA A 133 -24.87 -4.67 -1.68
N VAL A 134 -24.17 -5.52 -2.42
CA VAL A 134 -22.78 -5.28 -2.84
C VAL A 134 -22.77 -5.22 -4.37
N ARG A 135 -22.40 -4.04 -4.91
CA ARG A 135 -22.34 -3.78 -6.34
C ARG A 135 -20.89 -3.74 -6.80
N GLU A 136 -20.66 -4.07 -8.05
CA GLU A 136 -19.32 -4.08 -8.63
C GLU A 136 -19.12 -2.92 -9.61
N TRP A 137 -18.09 -2.11 -9.35
CA TRP A 137 -17.53 -1.17 -10.30
C TRP A 137 -16.42 -1.90 -11.07
N SER A 138 -16.79 -2.41 -12.25
CA SER A 138 -15.88 -3.19 -13.09
C SER A 138 -14.93 -2.28 -13.85
N LEU A 139 -13.65 -2.70 -13.95
CA LEU A 139 -12.72 -2.04 -14.85
C LEU A 139 -13.17 -2.23 -16.31
N ASN A 140 -12.83 -1.27 -17.15
CA ASN A 140 -12.97 -1.41 -18.61
C ASN A 140 -11.82 -2.28 -19.14
N PRO A 141 -12.06 -3.45 -19.73
CA PRO A 141 -11.00 -4.35 -20.19
C PRO A 141 -10.22 -3.83 -21.42
N GLU A 142 -10.77 -2.82 -22.14
CA GLU A 142 -10.10 -2.21 -23.29
C GLU A 142 -9.08 -1.16 -22.84
N THR A 143 -9.45 -0.35 -21.85
CA THR A 143 -8.57 0.69 -21.28
C THR A 143 -7.74 0.18 -20.10
N GLU A 144 -8.08 -0.99 -19.57
CA GLU A 144 -7.50 -1.58 -18.36
C GLU A 144 -7.58 -0.64 -17.13
N ALA A 145 -8.63 0.19 -17.05
CA ALA A 145 -8.81 1.23 -16.04
C ALA A 145 -10.20 1.22 -15.41
N LEU A 146 -10.31 1.80 -14.22
CA LEU A 146 -11.58 2.14 -13.58
C LEU A 146 -12.07 3.50 -14.12
N GLU A 147 -13.16 3.49 -14.86
CA GLU A 147 -13.71 4.71 -15.46
C GLU A 147 -14.68 5.38 -14.50
N ILE A 148 -14.45 6.67 -14.20
CA ILE A 148 -15.27 7.42 -13.25
C ILE A 148 -16.73 7.57 -13.68
N ASP A 149 -17.00 7.61 -14.99
CA ASP A 149 -18.37 7.71 -15.49
C ASP A 149 -19.14 6.41 -15.26
N THR A 150 -18.48 5.25 -15.28
CA THR A 150 -19.06 3.98 -14.85
C THR A 150 -19.41 4.02 -13.36
N LEU A 151 -18.54 4.56 -12.51
CA LEU A 151 -18.83 4.76 -11.08
C LEU A 151 -20.07 5.66 -10.89
N LYS A 152 -20.11 6.83 -11.56
CA LYS A 152 -21.25 7.75 -11.48
C LYS A 152 -22.57 7.09 -11.85
N GLY A 153 -22.57 6.17 -12.84
CA GLY A 153 -23.74 5.40 -13.23
C GLY A 153 -24.16 4.33 -12.19
N LEU A 154 -23.27 3.97 -11.27
CA LEU A 154 -23.54 3.04 -10.17
C LEU A 154 -24.02 3.75 -8.89
N LEU A 155 -23.62 5.01 -8.67
CA LEU A 155 -23.99 5.76 -7.46
C LEU A 155 -25.50 5.99 -7.40
N SER A 156 -26.08 5.83 -6.21
CA SER A 156 -27.50 6.04 -5.92
C SER A 156 -27.67 6.65 -4.51
N ASP A 157 -28.89 7.06 -4.17
CA ASP A 157 -29.27 7.52 -2.81
C ASP A 157 -29.15 6.42 -1.73
N LYS A 158 -28.92 5.17 -2.15
CA LYS A 158 -28.69 4.01 -1.29
C LYS A 158 -27.21 3.71 -1.09
N THR A 159 -26.32 4.25 -1.91
CA THR A 159 -24.88 4.03 -1.77
C THR A 159 -24.39 4.63 -0.46
N ARG A 160 -23.66 3.83 0.34
CA ARG A 160 -23.07 4.25 1.62
C ARG A 160 -21.56 4.26 1.61
N LEU A 161 -20.96 3.38 0.82
CA LEU A 161 -19.53 3.23 0.77
C LEU A 161 -19.08 2.79 -0.62
N VAL A 162 -17.97 3.39 -1.09
CA VAL A 162 -17.24 2.95 -2.27
C VAL A 162 -15.83 2.55 -1.84
N CYS A 163 -15.41 1.33 -2.16
CA CYS A 163 -14.09 0.81 -1.86
C CYS A 163 -13.31 0.61 -3.15
N CYS A 164 -12.13 1.23 -3.26
CA CYS A 164 -11.23 1.05 -4.39
C CYS A 164 -9.76 1.25 -3.97
N SER A 165 -8.82 0.82 -4.81
CA SER A 165 -7.39 1.05 -4.58
C SER A 165 -6.94 2.40 -5.12
N HIS A 166 -5.95 3.02 -4.43
CA HIS A 166 -5.24 4.19 -4.95
C HIS A 166 -4.34 3.81 -6.13
N CYS A 167 -3.70 2.65 -6.03
CA CYS A 167 -2.86 2.07 -7.08
C CYS A 167 -3.09 0.56 -7.16
N SER A 168 -3.21 0.03 -8.38
CA SER A 168 -3.32 -1.41 -8.59
C SER A 168 -1.99 -2.12 -8.31
N ASN A 169 -2.01 -3.12 -7.44
CA ASN A 169 -0.85 -3.96 -7.14
C ASN A 169 -0.43 -4.90 -8.28
N VAL A 170 -1.21 -4.97 -9.35
CA VAL A 170 -0.92 -5.75 -10.56
C VAL A 170 -0.60 -4.83 -11.73
N LEU A 171 -1.47 -3.86 -12.03
CA LEU A 171 -1.32 -2.97 -13.18
C LEU A 171 -0.29 -1.87 -12.95
N GLY A 172 0.00 -1.53 -11.68
CA GLY A 172 0.76 -0.34 -11.32
C GLY A 172 -0.01 0.98 -11.58
N ALA A 173 -1.19 0.93 -12.16
CA ALA A 173 -2.01 2.08 -12.51
C ALA A 173 -2.45 2.86 -11.26
N ILE A 174 -2.31 4.18 -11.30
CA ILE A 174 -2.74 5.12 -10.25
C ILE A 174 -4.15 5.62 -10.59
N ASN A 175 -5.08 5.53 -9.64
CA ASN A 175 -6.43 6.04 -9.76
C ASN A 175 -6.51 7.49 -9.22
N ASP A 176 -7.30 8.35 -9.87
CA ASP A 176 -7.54 9.73 -9.39
C ASP A 176 -8.50 9.71 -8.18
N ILE A 177 -7.91 9.49 -6.99
CA ILE A 177 -8.68 9.41 -5.74
C ILE A 177 -9.41 10.71 -5.44
N ALA A 178 -8.84 11.86 -5.76
CA ALA A 178 -9.50 13.14 -5.53
C ALA A 178 -10.78 13.29 -6.37
N ALA A 179 -10.77 12.87 -7.63
CA ALA A 179 -11.97 12.88 -8.47
C ALA A 179 -12.99 11.82 -8.03
N ILE A 180 -12.54 10.62 -7.63
CA ILE A 180 -13.40 9.55 -7.11
C ILE A 180 -14.09 10.03 -5.83
N THR A 181 -13.33 10.56 -4.87
CA THR A 181 -13.84 11.07 -3.59
C THR A 181 -14.92 12.13 -3.81
N ARG A 182 -14.65 13.12 -4.67
CA ARG A 182 -15.67 14.16 -4.99
C ARG A 182 -16.96 13.54 -5.54
N ALA A 183 -16.86 12.63 -6.51
CA ALA A 183 -18.05 12.01 -7.12
C ALA A 183 -18.87 11.19 -6.10
N VAL A 184 -18.19 10.50 -5.16
CA VAL A 184 -18.82 9.70 -4.11
C VAL A 184 -19.45 10.60 -3.05
N HIS A 185 -18.79 11.66 -2.63
CA HIS A 185 -19.31 12.64 -1.66
C HIS A 185 -20.50 13.42 -2.24
N ASP A 186 -20.49 13.78 -3.53
CA ASP A 186 -21.63 14.41 -4.21
C ASP A 186 -22.89 13.51 -4.18
N ALA A 187 -22.72 12.19 -4.11
CA ALA A 187 -23.82 11.23 -3.95
C ALA A 187 -24.18 10.95 -2.47
N GLY A 188 -23.52 11.60 -1.50
CA GLY A 188 -23.75 11.42 -0.06
C GLY A 188 -23.19 10.11 0.52
N ALA A 189 -22.22 9.47 -0.16
CA ALA A 189 -21.57 8.25 0.27
C ALA A 189 -20.13 8.52 0.76
N MET A 190 -19.52 7.53 1.40
CA MET A 190 -18.14 7.55 1.89
C MET A 190 -17.20 6.78 0.96
N VAL A 191 -15.89 7.05 1.05
CA VAL A 191 -14.84 6.29 0.35
C VAL A 191 -13.93 5.53 1.33
N CYS A 192 -13.56 4.31 0.96
CA CYS A 192 -12.54 3.51 1.64
C CYS A 192 -11.45 3.14 0.62
N ILE A 193 -10.27 3.69 0.82
CA ILE A 193 -9.17 3.62 -0.16
C ILE A 193 -8.06 2.68 0.33
N ASP A 194 -7.70 1.71 -0.51
CA ASP A 194 -6.51 0.89 -0.32
C ASP A 194 -5.30 1.58 -0.97
N GLY A 195 -4.45 2.18 -0.14
CA GLY A 195 -3.20 2.83 -0.56
C GLY A 195 -1.96 1.95 -0.47
N VAL A 196 -2.11 0.65 -0.20
CA VAL A 196 -1.00 -0.29 0.05
C VAL A 196 0.04 -0.31 -1.08
N ALA A 197 -0.40 -0.25 -2.33
CA ALA A 197 0.50 -0.26 -3.49
C ALA A 197 0.94 1.15 -3.92
N TYR A 198 0.42 2.20 -3.30
CA TYR A 198 0.76 3.60 -3.58
C TYR A 198 1.79 4.17 -2.60
N ALA A 199 1.59 3.90 -1.31
CA ALA A 199 2.34 4.49 -0.20
C ALA A 199 3.88 4.31 -0.26
N PRO A 200 4.47 3.21 -0.81
CA PRO A 200 5.91 3.10 -0.94
C PRO A 200 6.55 4.06 -1.94
N HIS A 201 5.76 4.67 -2.81
CA HIS A 201 6.22 5.38 -4.00
C HIS A 201 5.95 6.89 -3.98
N ARG A 202 4.95 7.35 -3.23
CA ARG A 202 4.48 8.74 -3.24
C ARG A 202 4.07 9.19 -1.85
N ALA A 203 4.28 10.46 -1.57
CA ALA A 203 3.76 11.09 -0.37
C ALA A 203 2.23 11.01 -0.31
N LEU A 204 1.71 10.95 0.91
CA LEU A 204 0.29 10.86 1.21
C LEU A 204 -0.14 12.07 2.05
N ASP A 205 -1.27 12.67 1.65
CA ASP A 205 -2.02 13.59 2.48
C ASP A 205 -3.50 13.20 2.40
N VAL A 206 -3.96 12.46 3.41
CA VAL A 206 -5.33 11.95 3.47
C VAL A 206 -6.36 13.07 3.65
N LYS A 207 -5.93 14.24 4.19
CA LYS A 207 -6.78 15.42 4.32
C LYS A 207 -6.96 16.13 2.99
N ALA A 208 -5.89 16.29 2.21
CA ALA A 208 -5.96 16.88 0.87
C ALA A 208 -6.80 16.02 -0.09
N LEU A 209 -6.75 14.69 0.06
CA LEU A 209 -7.58 13.75 -0.70
C LEU A 209 -9.04 13.71 -0.23
N ASP A 210 -9.33 14.25 0.97
CA ASP A 210 -10.63 14.25 1.64
C ASP A 210 -11.27 12.85 1.80
N VAL A 211 -10.46 11.81 1.86
CA VAL A 211 -10.92 10.43 1.99
C VAL A 211 -11.49 10.16 3.38
N ASP A 212 -12.47 9.25 3.48
CA ASP A 212 -13.10 8.90 4.74
C ASP A 212 -12.34 7.80 5.49
N PHE A 213 -11.85 6.81 4.74
CA PHE A 213 -10.99 5.72 5.24
C PHE A 213 -9.84 5.51 4.26
N TYR A 214 -8.64 5.28 4.82
CA TYR A 214 -7.45 4.96 4.03
C TYR A 214 -6.62 3.89 4.73
N LEU A 215 -6.19 2.89 3.96
CA LEU A 215 -5.42 1.77 4.49
C LEU A 215 -4.06 1.66 3.80
N LEU A 216 -3.03 1.31 4.56
CA LEU A 216 -1.73 0.96 4.02
C LEU A 216 -1.04 -0.11 4.86
N SER A 217 -0.23 -0.95 4.21
CA SER A 217 0.59 -1.98 4.85
C SER A 217 2.00 -1.44 5.06
N LEU A 218 2.42 -1.33 6.34
CA LEU A 218 3.70 -0.72 6.67
C LEU A 218 4.89 -1.58 6.25
N TYR A 219 4.72 -2.91 6.09
CA TYR A 219 5.78 -3.78 5.55
C TYR A 219 6.09 -3.56 4.06
N LYS A 220 5.26 -2.79 3.35
CA LYS A 220 5.58 -2.31 2.00
C LYS A 220 6.18 -0.90 2.03
N LEU A 221 5.95 -0.16 3.13
CA LEU A 221 6.52 1.16 3.40
C LEU A 221 7.73 1.05 4.35
N TYR A 222 8.62 0.09 4.07
CA TYR A 222 9.91 -0.13 4.76
C TYR A 222 9.80 -0.43 6.26
N GLY A 223 8.60 -0.77 6.75
CA GLY A 223 8.29 -1.04 8.15
C GLY A 223 8.06 -2.52 8.47
N PRO A 224 7.65 -2.84 9.71
CA PRO A 224 7.29 -4.20 10.12
C PRO A 224 5.91 -4.63 9.59
N HIS A 225 5.56 -5.92 9.77
CA HIS A 225 4.28 -6.52 9.35
C HIS A 225 3.11 -6.05 10.22
N VAL A 226 2.76 -4.79 10.08
CA VAL A 226 1.54 -4.16 10.62
C VAL A 226 0.93 -3.26 9.55
N SER A 227 -0.27 -2.78 9.80
CA SER A 227 -1.02 -1.93 8.88
C SER A 227 -1.55 -0.70 9.59
N LEU A 228 -1.56 0.42 8.88
CA LEU A 228 -2.21 1.64 9.32
C LEU A 228 -3.61 1.71 8.70
N LEU A 229 -4.61 2.03 9.51
CA LEU A 229 -5.93 2.49 9.09
C LEU A 229 -6.09 3.94 9.54
N TYR A 230 -6.30 4.83 8.58
CA TYR A 230 -6.82 6.18 8.80
C TYR A 230 -8.34 6.15 8.65
N ALA A 231 -9.02 6.89 9.51
CA ALA A 231 -10.44 7.20 9.35
C ALA A 231 -10.73 8.61 9.89
N LYS A 232 -11.60 9.36 9.20
CA LYS A 232 -12.11 10.62 9.75
C LYS A 232 -12.69 10.36 11.14
N LYS A 233 -12.39 11.25 12.10
CA LYS A 233 -12.78 11.10 13.50
C LYS A 233 -14.28 10.88 13.68
N GLU A 234 -15.09 11.65 12.98
CA GLU A 234 -16.56 11.57 13.00
C GLU A 234 -17.08 10.19 12.55
N HIS A 235 -16.43 9.55 11.61
CA HIS A 235 -16.80 8.20 11.19
C HIS A 235 -16.41 7.16 12.23
N LEU A 236 -15.23 7.29 12.84
CA LEU A 236 -14.84 6.42 13.95
C LEU A 236 -15.81 6.56 15.13
N GLU A 237 -16.23 7.77 15.48
CA GLU A 237 -17.20 8.02 16.54
C GLU A 237 -18.55 7.37 16.25
N GLY A 238 -19.02 7.42 15.00
CA GLY A 238 -20.30 6.87 14.56
C GLY A 238 -20.36 5.35 14.40
N LEU A 239 -19.22 4.68 14.24
CA LEU A 239 -19.16 3.23 14.10
C LEU A 239 -19.20 2.53 15.47
N PRO A 240 -19.88 1.36 15.60
CA PRO A 240 -19.86 0.57 16.83
C PRO A 240 -18.46 0.00 17.10
N GLY A 241 -18.09 -0.07 18.38
CA GLY A 241 -16.84 -0.66 18.83
C GLY A 241 -16.70 -2.12 18.39
N GLN A 242 -15.48 -2.52 18.08
CA GLN A 242 -15.11 -3.87 17.65
C GLN A 242 -14.15 -4.53 18.65
N ASN A 243 -13.78 -3.80 19.70
CA ASN A 243 -12.93 -4.25 20.79
C ASN A 243 -13.80 -4.69 21.98
N HIS A 244 -13.19 -4.89 23.15
CA HIS A 244 -13.90 -5.21 24.39
C HIS A 244 -14.88 -4.10 24.76
N PHE A 245 -16.09 -4.43 25.24
CA PHE A 245 -17.17 -3.51 25.51
C PHE A 245 -16.77 -2.30 26.42
N PHE A 246 -15.81 -2.51 27.34
CA PHE A 246 -15.31 -1.44 28.23
C PHE A 246 -14.33 -0.47 27.53
N LEU A 247 -14.03 -0.68 26.25
CA LEU A 247 -13.19 0.18 25.42
C LEU A 247 -14.00 0.94 24.34
N ASP A 248 -15.33 0.82 24.33
CA ASP A 248 -16.18 1.39 23.29
C ASP A 248 -16.08 2.93 23.18
N ASP A 249 -15.75 3.61 24.27
CA ASP A 249 -15.55 5.06 24.30
C ASP A 249 -14.08 5.50 24.06
N GLN A 250 -13.16 4.53 23.86
CA GLN A 250 -11.74 4.84 23.70
C GLN A 250 -11.34 4.88 22.23
N MET A 251 -11.19 6.07 21.68
CA MET A 251 -10.76 6.31 20.31
C MET A 251 -9.23 6.33 20.18
N PRO A 252 -8.65 5.76 19.14
CA PRO A 252 -9.26 4.87 18.12
C PRO A 252 -9.31 3.40 18.54
N LEU A 253 -8.94 3.08 19.78
CA LEU A 253 -8.73 1.72 20.31
C LEU A 253 -9.97 0.83 20.21
N LYS A 254 -11.17 1.41 20.25
CA LYS A 254 -12.42 0.66 20.05
C LYS A 254 -12.49 -0.10 18.73
N MET A 255 -11.71 0.31 17.72
CA MET A 255 -11.62 -0.35 16.41
C MET A 255 -10.43 -1.32 16.29
N ASN A 256 -9.71 -1.60 17.39
CA ASN A 256 -8.52 -2.45 17.38
C ASN A 256 -8.65 -3.64 18.34
N PRO A 257 -9.37 -4.72 17.94
CA PRO A 257 -9.56 -5.90 18.79
C PRO A 257 -8.22 -6.47 19.28
N GLY A 258 -8.07 -6.59 20.62
CA GLY A 258 -6.85 -7.08 21.25
C GLY A 258 -5.72 -6.06 21.37
N GLY A 259 -5.88 -4.87 20.83
CA GLY A 259 -4.87 -3.81 20.84
C GLY A 259 -3.78 -3.98 19.77
N PRO A 260 -2.87 -3.00 19.64
CA PRO A 260 -1.78 -3.05 18.68
C PRO A 260 -0.65 -4.00 19.10
N ASN A 261 0.13 -4.49 18.12
CA ASN A 261 1.42 -5.13 18.42
C ASN A 261 2.37 -4.08 18.98
N HIS A 262 2.90 -4.30 20.17
CA HIS A 262 3.65 -3.29 20.92
C HIS A 262 5.02 -3.00 20.29
N GLU A 263 5.83 -4.04 20.08
CA GLU A 263 7.18 -3.91 19.54
C GLU A 263 7.19 -3.35 18.12
N PHE A 264 6.24 -3.77 17.28
CA PHE A 264 6.15 -3.26 15.91
C PHE A 264 5.59 -1.84 15.84
N THR A 265 4.64 -1.49 16.72
CA THR A 265 4.16 -0.10 16.81
C THR A 265 5.27 0.85 17.29
N ALA A 266 6.04 0.43 18.28
CA ALA A 266 7.20 1.20 18.75
C ALA A 266 8.30 1.32 17.67
N ALA A 267 8.49 0.27 16.85
CA ALA A 267 9.49 0.25 15.78
C ALA A 267 9.15 1.16 14.60
N LEU A 268 7.91 1.68 14.49
CA LEU A 268 7.53 2.65 13.46
C LEU A 268 8.32 3.97 13.54
N VAL A 269 8.90 4.28 14.71
CA VAL A 269 9.88 5.37 14.85
C VAL A 269 11.06 5.15 13.90
N GLY A 270 11.47 3.89 13.67
CA GLY A 270 12.57 3.56 12.74
C GLY A 270 12.24 3.84 11.28
N VAL A 271 10.95 3.80 10.89
CA VAL A 271 10.52 4.24 9.55
C VAL A 271 10.71 5.76 9.42
N ALA A 272 10.30 6.52 10.44
CA ALA A 272 10.53 7.96 10.46
C ALA A 272 12.03 8.30 10.46
N ASP A 273 12.83 7.62 11.28
CA ASP A 273 14.31 7.78 11.33
C ASP A 273 14.94 7.55 9.94
N TYR A 274 14.43 6.57 9.18
CA TYR A 274 14.89 6.28 7.82
C TYR A 274 14.61 7.45 6.87
N PHE A 275 13.39 7.95 6.83
CA PHE A 275 13.04 9.09 5.97
C PHE A 275 13.74 10.39 6.38
N GLU A 276 13.97 10.61 7.68
CA GLU A 276 14.76 11.74 8.18
C GLU A 276 16.23 11.65 7.73
N ALA A 277 16.82 10.45 7.73
CA ALA A 277 18.17 10.24 7.20
C ALA A 277 18.23 10.56 5.70
N LEU A 278 17.23 10.15 4.92
CA LEU A 278 17.12 10.48 3.50
C LEU A 278 16.99 12.00 3.28
N ALA A 279 16.12 12.66 4.03
CA ALA A 279 15.92 14.10 3.93
C ALA A 279 17.22 14.88 4.28
N THR A 280 17.88 14.49 5.38
CA THR A 280 19.11 15.13 5.82
C THR A 280 20.26 14.98 4.82
N HIS A 281 20.34 13.83 4.15
CA HIS A 281 21.43 13.54 3.20
C HIS A 281 21.20 14.19 1.82
N HIS A 282 19.95 14.27 1.34
CA HIS A 282 19.65 14.63 -0.03
C HIS A 282 19.13 16.06 -0.22
N LEU A 283 18.69 16.74 0.85
CA LEU A 283 18.11 18.08 0.77
C LEU A 283 19.05 19.12 1.37
N ASP A 284 19.45 20.10 0.58
CA ASP A 284 20.29 21.22 1.06
C ASP A 284 19.57 22.04 2.13
N GLU A 285 18.29 22.29 1.94
CA GLU A 285 17.41 23.03 2.85
C GLU A 285 16.13 22.19 3.15
N PRO A 286 16.21 21.24 4.11
CA PRO A 286 15.05 20.40 4.43
C PRO A 286 13.88 21.24 4.99
N PRO A 287 12.62 20.96 4.61
CA PRO A 287 11.45 21.59 5.21
C PRO A 287 11.41 21.44 6.74
N ASN A 288 10.86 22.46 7.44
CA ASN A 288 10.80 22.46 8.90
C ASN A 288 9.86 21.41 9.50
N THR A 289 8.84 20.97 8.75
CA THR A 289 7.87 19.97 9.21
C THR A 289 8.29 18.56 8.77
N PHE A 290 7.96 17.55 9.57
CA PHE A 290 8.20 16.14 9.21
C PHE A 290 7.49 15.78 7.91
N GLN A 291 6.20 16.12 7.77
CA GLN A 291 5.43 15.87 6.54
C GLN A 291 6.09 16.53 5.32
N GLY A 292 6.53 17.78 5.42
CA GLY A 292 7.21 18.46 4.29
C GLY A 292 8.51 17.78 3.89
N ARG A 293 9.28 17.24 4.85
CA ARG A 293 10.48 16.43 4.53
C ARG A 293 10.11 15.13 3.82
N ILE A 294 9.05 14.45 4.28
CA ILE A 294 8.52 13.25 3.62
C ILE A 294 8.11 13.57 2.17
N GLU A 295 7.37 14.64 1.95
CA GLU A 295 6.94 15.07 0.61
C GLU A 295 8.14 15.34 -0.31
N ALA A 296 9.16 16.06 0.18
CA ALA A 296 10.36 16.36 -0.60
C ALA A 296 11.15 15.07 -0.95
N VAL A 297 11.32 14.15 0.00
CA VAL A 297 11.99 12.86 -0.24
C VAL A 297 11.22 12.02 -1.24
N PHE A 298 9.89 11.94 -1.14
CA PHE A 298 9.08 11.22 -2.12
C PHE A 298 9.11 11.87 -3.51
N GLY A 299 9.36 13.17 -3.62
CA GLY A 299 9.64 13.81 -4.91
C GLY A 299 10.90 13.21 -5.58
N LEU A 300 12.00 13.12 -4.84
CA LEU A 300 13.23 12.48 -5.33
C LEU A 300 13.05 11.00 -5.66
N ILE A 301 12.29 10.27 -4.82
CA ILE A 301 11.94 8.86 -5.05
C ILE A 301 11.17 8.72 -6.36
N ALA A 302 10.16 9.57 -6.58
CA ALA A 302 9.34 9.54 -7.78
C ALA A 302 10.16 9.75 -9.07
N ASP A 303 11.09 10.70 -9.05
CA ASP A 303 11.97 10.99 -10.19
C ASP A 303 12.92 9.82 -10.50
N HIS A 304 13.52 9.22 -9.46
CA HIS A 304 14.37 8.04 -9.61
C HIS A 304 13.59 6.85 -10.15
N GLU A 305 12.45 6.52 -9.52
CA GLU A 305 11.60 5.40 -9.92
C GLU A 305 11.05 5.57 -11.34
N GLN A 306 10.75 6.80 -11.76
CA GLN A 306 10.33 7.07 -13.13
C GLN A 306 11.41 6.69 -14.14
N ALA A 307 12.67 7.00 -13.86
CA ALA A 307 13.78 6.63 -14.76
C ALA A 307 13.88 5.10 -14.92
N LEU A 308 13.78 4.35 -13.81
CA LEU A 308 13.76 2.88 -13.84
C LEU A 308 12.53 2.35 -14.60
N ALA A 309 11.36 2.92 -14.30
CA ALA A 309 10.09 2.51 -14.92
C ALA A 309 10.07 2.77 -16.43
N MET A 310 10.56 3.92 -16.88
CA MET A 310 10.62 4.24 -18.32
C MET A 310 11.53 3.25 -19.07
N ARG A 311 12.70 2.94 -18.51
CA ARG A 311 13.64 1.98 -19.12
C ARG A 311 13.02 0.59 -19.26
N PHE A 312 12.32 0.13 -18.22
CA PHE A 312 11.66 -1.19 -18.27
C PHE A 312 10.41 -1.18 -19.16
N ALA A 313 9.66 -0.08 -19.20
CA ALA A 313 8.54 0.12 -20.12
C ALA A 313 8.98 0.04 -21.59
N ASP A 314 10.08 0.69 -21.97
CA ASP A 314 10.65 0.63 -23.32
C ASP A 314 11.01 -0.82 -23.71
N PHE A 315 11.58 -1.57 -22.78
CA PHE A 315 11.86 -2.99 -23.01
C PHE A 315 10.59 -3.79 -23.28
N LEU A 316 9.57 -3.69 -22.42
CA LEU A 316 8.31 -4.42 -22.60
C LEU A 316 7.61 -4.04 -23.92
N ALA A 317 7.62 -2.75 -24.27
CA ALA A 317 7.04 -2.25 -25.52
C ALA A 317 7.75 -2.81 -26.78
N SER A 318 9.03 -3.16 -26.66
CA SER A 318 9.81 -3.75 -27.77
C SER A 318 9.50 -5.23 -28.02
N LYS A 319 8.73 -5.91 -27.16
CA LYS A 319 8.49 -7.36 -27.21
C LYS A 319 7.10 -7.69 -27.78
N PRO A 320 6.99 -8.13 -29.04
CA PRO A 320 5.69 -8.38 -29.68
C PRO A 320 4.94 -9.61 -29.13
N ASN A 321 5.64 -10.51 -28.44
CA ASN A 321 5.07 -11.69 -27.78
C ASN A 321 4.67 -11.44 -26.31
N VAL A 322 4.85 -10.21 -25.80
CA VAL A 322 4.49 -9.82 -24.43
C VAL A 322 3.20 -9.03 -24.43
N ARG A 323 2.21 -9.49 -23.66
CA ARG A 323 1.04 -8.69 -23.26
C ARG A 323 1.37 -8.02 -21.95
N TRP A 324 1.82 -6.77 -22.00
CA TRP A 324 2.04 -5.92 -20.84
C TRP A 324 0.71 -5.32 -20.38
N LEU A 325 0.40 -5.37 -19.05
CA LEU A 325 -0.85 -4.93 -18.43
C LEU A 325 -0.72 -3.51 -17.84
N GLY A 326 -1.83 -2.78 -17.82
CA GLY A 326 -1.94 -1.43 -17.28
C GLY A 326 -1.36 -0.35 -18.20
N PRO A 327 -1.09 0.86 -17.68
CA PRO A 327 -0.62 2.01 -18.46
C PRO A 327 0.64 1.70 -19.27
N LYS A 328 0.64 2.06 -20.57
CA LYS A 328 1.74 1.76 -21.50
C LYS A 328 2.83 2.84 -21.46
N THR A 329 3.18 3.28 -20.26
CA THR A 329 4.17 4.33 -19.97
C THR A 329 4.92 4.00 -18.69
N GLY A 330 6.09 4.63 -18.48
CA GLY A 330 6.81 4.66 -17.21
C GLY A 330 6.59 5.95 -16.42
N ALA A 331 5.67 6.84 -16.87
CA ALA A 331 5.44 8.15 -16.27
C ALA A 331 4.93 8.05 -14.82
N ALA A 332 5.59 8.74 -13.90
CA ALA A 332 5.31 8.69 -12.46
C ALA A 332 3.90 9.20 -12.09
N ALA A 333 3.28 10.02 -12.94
CA ALA A 333 1.90 10.50 -12.74
C ALA A 333 0.84 9.44 -13.04
N GLU A 334 1.15 8.43 -13.86
CA GLU A 334 0.19 7.44 -14.33
C GLU A 334 0.36 6.09 -13.64
N ARG A 335 1.61 5.78 -13.16
CA ARG A 335 1.91 4.50 -12.55
C ARG A 335 2.97 4.54 -11.47
N THR A 336 2.94 3.56 -10.59
CA THR A 336 4.08 3.13 -9.79
C THR A 336 4.95 2.15 -10.61
N PRO A 337 6.22 1.91 -10.24
CA PRO A 337 7.10 1.02 -11.02
C PRO A 337 6.80 -0.46 -10.78
N THR A 338 5.53 -0.84 -10.88
CA THR A 338 5.02 -2.21 -10.82
C THR A 338 4.50 -2.60 -12.19
N PHE A 339 5.07 -3.66 -12.77
CA PHE A 339 4.80 -4.12 -14.13
C PHE A 339 4.37 -5.58 -14.11
N SER A 340 3.18 -5.86 -14.63
CA SER A 340 2.71 -7.23 -14.84
C SER A 340 2.55 -7.51 -16.31
N PHE A 341 2.92 -8.72 -16.72
CA PHE A 341 2.85 -9.13 -18.12
C PHE A 341 2.66 -10.63 -18.28
N ALA A 342 2.08 -11.02 -19.41
CA ALA A 342 1.98 -12.40 -19.87
C ALA A 342 2.81 -12.58 -21.15
N VAL A 343 3.44 -13.73 -21.31
CA VAL A 343 4.25 -14.07 -22.48
C VAL A 343 3.52 -15.11 -23.30
N LYS A 344 3.29 -14.84 -24.58
CA LYS A 344 2.60 -15.77 -25.48
C LYS A 344 3.37 -17.07 -25.61
N GLY A 345 2.69 -18.19 -25.28
CA GLY A 345 3.28 -19.53 -25.41
C GLY A 345 4.24 -19.93 -24.28
N ARG A 346 4.33 -19.13 -23.19
CA ARG A 346 5.15 -19.46 -22.03
C ARG A 346 4.35 -19.24 -20.74
N PRO A 347 4.19 -20.26 -19.87
CA PRO A 347 3.56 -20.11 -18.58
C PRO A 347 4.30 -19.11 -17.68
N ALA A 348 3.56 -18.24 -16.96
CA ALA A 348 4.17 -17.27 -16.06
C ALA A 348 5.03 -17.92 -14.97
N ALA A 349 4.66 -19.13 -14.52
CA ALA A 349 5.37 -19.87 -13.48
C ALA A 349 6.80 -20.30 -13.85
N GLU A 350 7.12 -20.36 -15.15
CA GLU A 350 8.46 -20.78 -15.60
C GLU A 350 9.48 -19.64 -15.53
N ILE A 351 9.05 -18.39 -15.67
CA ILE A 351 9.96 -17.24 -15.86
C ILE A 351 10.83 -16.94 -14.63
N PRO A 352 10.31 -16.93 -13.39
CA PRO A 352 11.17 -16.71 -12.22
C PRO A 352 12.29 -17.74 -12.08
N ALA A 353 12.02 -19.02 -12.38
CA ALA A 353 13.01 -20.08 -12.30
C ALA A 353 14.15 -19.93 -13.33
N LEU A 354 13.88 -19.30 -14.49
CA LEU A 354 14.90 -19.00 -15.51
C LEU A 354 15.82 -17.85 -15.08
N LEU A 355 15.35 -16.95 -14.20
CA LEU A 355 16.11 -15.80 -13.71
C LEU A 355 16.87 -16.09 -12.40
N GLU A 356 16.49 -17.16 -11.69
CA GLU A 356 17.11 -17.55 -10.42
C GLU A 356 18.63 -17.72 -10.50
N PRO A 357 19.21 -18.40 -11.53
CA PRO A 357 20.67 -18.57 -11.63
C PRO A 357 21.43 -17.23 -11.74
N ALA A 358 20.78 -16.17 -12.25
CA ALA A 358 21.33 -14.82 -12.31
C ALA A 358 21.08 -14.01 -11.03
N LYS A 359 20.51 -14.64 -9.98
CA LYS A 359 20.09 -13.98 -8.72
C LYS A 359 19.18 -12.79 -8.96
N ILE A 360 18.17 -12.97 -9.80
CA ILE A 360 17.12 -11.98 -10.05
C ILE A 360 15.81 -12.55 -9.50
N ALA A 361 15.19 -11.83 -8.55
CA ALA A 361 13.95 -12.21 -7.92
C ALA A 361 12.78 -11.40 -8.50
N ILE A 362 11.84 -12.10 -9.17
CA ILE A 362 10.55 -11.55 -9.62
C ILE A 362 9.43 -12.49 -9.22
N GLY A 363 8.20 -11.96 -9.15
CA GLY A 363 7.02 -12.73 -8.78
C GLY A 363 6.22 -13.26 -9.97
N GLN A 364 5.37 -14.27 -9.70
CA GLN A 364 4.36 -14.77 -10.62
C GLN A 364 3.07 -15.14 -9.88
N GLY A 365 1.93 -15.11 -10.56
CA GLY A 365 0.63 -15.49 -10.01
C GLY A 365 -0.44 -14.42 -10.22
N HIS A 366 -1.53 -14.52 -9.48
CA HIS A 366 -2.63 -13.54 -9.51
C HIS A 366 -2.49 -12.42 -8.46
N PHE A 367 -1.49 -12.47 -7.61
CA PHE A 367 -1.14 -11.46 -6.58
C PHE A 367 -2.34 -11.00 -5.73
N TYR A 368 -3.21 -11.95 -5.36
CA TYR A 368 -4.46 -11.72 -4.62
C TYR A 368 -5.47 -10.80 -5.34
N ALA A 369 -5.35 -10.63 -6.65
CA ALA A 369 -6.32 -9.94 -7.51
C ALA A 369 -6.84 -10.85 -8.64
N PRO A 370 -7.38 -12.05 -8.33
CA PRO A 370 -7.81 -13.00 -9.36
C PRO A 370 -8.90 -12.44 -10.25
N ARG A 371 -9.83 -11.65 -9.69
CA ARG A 371 -10.94 -11.02 -10.45
C ARG A 371 -10.45 -10.08 -11.54
N LEU A 372 -9.36 -9.38 -11.29
CA LEU A 372 -8.73 -8.52 -12.29
C LEU A 372 -8.23 -9.32 -13.48
N LEU A 373 -7.51 -10.42 -13.22
CA LEU A 373 -6.99 -11.25 -14.32
C LEU A 373 -8.13 -11.87 -15.13
N ASP A 374 -9.16 -12.41 -14.46
CA ASP A 374 -10.33 -12.97 -15.13
C ASP A 374 -11.07 -11.91 -15.95
N ALA A 375 -11.22 -10.68 -15.45
CA ALA A 375 -11.83 -9.56 -16.18
C ALA A 375 -11.01 -9.13 -17.42
N LEU A 376 -9.68 -9.32 -17.39
CA LEU A 376 -8.79 -9.07 -18.52
C LEU A 376 -8.69 -10.28 -19.48
N GLY A 377 -9.43 -11.36 -19.24
CA GLY A 377 -9.41 -12.58 -20.04
C GLY A 377 -8.11 -13.38 -19.88
N LEU A 378 -7.43 -13.22 -18.74
CA LEU A 378 -6.27 -13.99 -18.35
C LEU A 378 -6.68 -14.97 -17.24
N PRO A 379 -6.49 -16.29 -17.42
CA PRO A 379 -6.87 -17.25 -16.38
C PRO A 379 -6.12 -16.95 -15.07
N SER A 380 -6.85 -16.64 -14.01
CA SER A 380 -6.25 -16.35 -12.69
C SER A 380 -5.45 -17.54 -12.14
N THR A 381 -5.77 -18.76 -12.55
CA THR A 381 -5.03 -19.99 -12.22
C THR A 381 -3.64 -20.07 -12.87
N GLU A 382 -3.43 -19.41 -13.99
CA GLU A 382 -2.14 -19.32 -14.68
C GLU A 382 -1.31 -18.13 -14.18
N GLY A 383 -1.99 -17.05 -13.79
CA GLY A 383 -1.37 -15.84 -13.31
C GLY A 383 -0.60 -15.07 -14.39
N VAL A 384 0.17 -14.11 -13.94
CA VAL A 384 1.07 -13.27 -14.77
C VAL A 384 2.42 -13.14 -14.08
N VAL A 385 3.45 -12.74 -14.80
CA VAL A 385 4.73 -12.32 -14.23
C VAL A 385 4.60 -10.90 -13.71
N ARG A 386 5.22 -10.60 -12.56
CA ARG A 386 5.27 -9.23 -12.03
C ARG A 386 6.69 -8.87 -11.61
N ALA A 387 7.19 -7.76 -12.13
CA ALA A 387 8.39 -7.09 -11.65
C ALA A 387 8.00 -5.74 -11.02
N SER A 388 8.51 -5.46 -9.83
CA SER A 388 8.24 -4.21 -9.12
C SER A 388 9.51 -3.64 -8.49
N MET A 389 9.72 -2.36 -8.68
CA MET A 389 10.90 -1.61 -8.23
C MET A 389 10.49 -0.65 -7.12
N VAL A 390 11.44 -0.23 -6.32
CA VAL A 390 11.35 0.90 -5.39
C VAL A 390 12.67 1.68 -5.45
N HIS A 391 12.77 2.76 -4.71
CA HIS A 391 13.87 3.73 -4.76
C HIS A 391 15.27 3.17 -4.47
N TYR A 392 15.43 2.00 -3.84
CA TYR A 392 16.74 1.38 -3.64
C TYR A 392 17.20 0.47 -4.79
N ASN A 393 16.34 0.23 -5.79
CA ASN A 393 16.77 -0.48 -7.00
C ASN A 393 17.65 0.42 -7.87
N THR A 394 18.62 -0.19 -8.54
CA THR A 394 19.56 0.53 -9.42
C THR A 394 19.22 0.32 -10.88
N MET A 395 19.71 1.20 -11.75
CA MET A 395 19.59 1.03 -13.20
C MET A 395 20.33 -0.21 -13.68
N GLU A 396 21.47 -0.55 -13.08
CA GLU A 396 22.23 -1.77 -13.39
C GLU A 396 21.42 -3.04 -13.07
N GLU A 397 20.64 -3.02 -11.96
CA GLU A 397 19.72 -4.13 -11.65
C GLU A 397 18.62 -4.24 -12.70
N VAL A 398 18.06 -3.10 -13.17
CA VAL A 398 17.06 -3.10 -14.24
C VAL A 398 17.62 -3.63 -15.55
N GLU A 399 18.85 -3.26 -15.94
CA GLU A 399 19.50 -3.81 -17.13
C GLU A 399 19.74 -5.31 -17.00
N ARG A 400 20.17 -5.79 -15.83
CA ARG A 400 20.29 -7.24 -15.57
C ARG A 400 18.95 -7.96 -15.70
N LEU A 401 17.86 -7.38 -15.18
CA LEU A 401 16.51 -7.93 -15.33
C LEU A 401 16.13 -8.01 -16.82
N ILE A 402 16.39 -6.95 -17.57
CA ILE A 402 16.11 -6.88 -19.00
C ILE A 402 16.89 -7.95 -19.75
N GLU A 403 18.20 -8.09 -19.51
CA GLU A 403 19.04 -9.11 -20.14
C GLU A 403 18.55 -10.53 -19.83
N GLY A 404 18.19 -10.79 -18.57
CA GLY A 404 17.64 -12.07 -18.15
C GLY A 404 16.29 -12.39 -18.80
N LEU A 405 15.40 -11.41 -18.86
CA LEU A 405 14.10 -11.55 -19.52
C LEU A 405 14.24 -11.70 -21.03
N ASP A 406 15.16 -11.00 -21.65
CA ASP A 406 15.41 -11.09 -23.11
C ASP A 406 15.79 -12.51 -23.56
N GLN A 407 16.42 -13.26 -22.69
CA GLN A 407 16.76 -14.67 -22.89
C GLN A 407 15.61 -15.63 -22.52
N ALA A 408 14.72 -15.19 -21.61
CA ALA A 408 13.66 -16.03 -21.06
C ALA A 408 12.32 -15.92 -21.82
N ILE A 409 12.09 -14.86 -22.63
CA ILE A 409 10.80 -14.56 -23.25
C ILE A 409 10.85 -14.49 -24.79
#